data_8b71bc9e8c6888ff7d0ab5e310f580fc
#
_entry.id   8b71bc9e8c6888ff7d0ab5e310f580fc
#
_cell.length_a   1.000
_cell.length_b   1.000
_cell.length_c   1.000
_cell.angle_alpha   90.00
_cell.angle_beta   90.00
_cell.angle_gamma   90.00
#
_symmetry.space_group_name_H-M   'P 1'
#
loop_
_entity.id
_entity.type
_entity.pdbx_description
1 polymer ?
#
loop_
_entity_poly.entity_id
_entity_poly.type
_entity_poly.pdbx_seq_one_letter_code
_entity_poly.pdbx_strand_id
1 'polypeptide(L)'
;MGIIGKTVFTALLGTSTAAAYLAAKNPVISPLPPSDPIWSARVYKRGNPNRNPATQDVCIRRIPIDKIRPELLEKNGDLTLEFCRGVWSGLGFTLQQKYLEYKWRSPETEDQLWTSEQLSESSYEKGTKFTDHFEIVEKTPSQITVRCGDSPRNQGPRASDGLFVISTSVDQAHGEVELRLKSCLFHSEGKHPGTKGPMPGWMEELHQWYTRIWSETASRRLLK
;
A
#
# COMPACT_ATOMS: atom_id res chain seq x y z
N MET A 1 6.34 -8.32 43.16
CA MET A 1 6.79 -8.13 41.77
C MET A 1 7.70 -6.90 41.72
N GLY A 2 8.97 -7.10 41.34
CA GLY A 2 9.95 -6.00 41.25
C GLY A 2 9.63 -5.01 40.14
N ILE A 3 10.25 -3.82 40.14
CA ILE A 3 10.06 -2.74 39.18
C ILE A 3 10.18 -3.23 37.73
N ILE A 4 11.15 -4.11 37.44
CA ILE A 4 11.37 -4.72 36.12
C ILE A 4 10.16 -5.54 35.69
N GLY A 5 9.54 -6.34 36.56
CA GLY A 5 8.34 -7.11 36.24
C GLY A 5 7.13 -6.22 35.90
N LYS A 6 6.97 -5.09 36.58
CA LYS A 6 5.89 -4.12 36.28
C LYS A 6 6.13 -3.42 34.95
N THR A 7 7.36 -3.02 34.65
CA THR A 7 7.72 -2.35 33.38
C THR A 7 7.52 -3.29 32.19
N VAL A 8 7.96 -4.55 32.28
CA VAL A 8 7.75 -5.56 31.23
C VAL A 8 6.26 -5.84 31.03
N PHE A 9 5.49 -5.99 32.11
CA PHE A 9 4.06 -6.23 32.03
C PHE A 9 3.30 -5.03 31.41
N THR A 10 3.65 -3.80 31.78
CA THR A 10 3.07 -2.59 31.19
C THR A 10 3.43 -2.46 29.71
N ALA A 11 4.66 -2.77 29.31
CA ALA A 11 5.09 -2.77 27.91
C ALA A 11 4.32 -3.82 27.09
N LEU A 12 4.17 -5.03 27.59
CA LEU A 12 3.40 -6.11 26.95
C LEU A 12 1.92 -5.74 26.79
N LEU A 13 1.29 -5.16 27.82
CA LEU A 13 -0.09 -4.68 27.73
C LEU A 13 -0.21 -3.55 26.71
N GLY A 14 0.71 -2.60 26.68
CA GLY A 14 0.72 -1.48 25.75
C GLY A 14 0.84 -1.94 24.29
N THR A 15 1.73 -2.89 24.01
CA THR A 15 1.90 -3.46 22.66
C THR A 15 0.67 -4.25 22.22
N SER A 16 0.07 -5.05 23.13
CA SER A 16 -1.13 -5.82 22.83
C SER A 16 -2.33 -4.93 22.53
N THR A 17 -2.49 -3.83 23.29
CA THR A 17 -3.57 -2.85 23.06
C THR A 17 -3.41 -2.11 21.74
N ALA A 18 -2.18 -1.69 21.41
CA ALA A 18 -1.89 -1.04 20.13
C ALA A 18 -2.14 -1.97 18.93
N ALA A 19 -1.74 -3.25 19.04
CA ALA A 19 -1.99 -4.24 18.00
C ALA A 19 -3.50 -4.50 17.84
N ALA A 20 -4.24 -4.65 18.92
CA ALA A 20 -5.70 -4.82 18.86
C ALA A 20 -6.40 -3.59 18.22
N TYR A 21 -5.96 -2.37 18.57
CA TYR A 21 -6.45 -1.13 17.96
C TYR A 21 -6.20 -1.12 16.46
N LEU A 22 -4.96 -1.39 16.02
CA LEU A 22 -4.58 -1.42 14.61
C LEU A 22 -5.40 -2.46 13.83
N ALA A 23 -5.56 -3.67 14.38
CA ALA A 23 -6.34 -4.72 13.74
C ALA A 23 -7.83 -4.35 13.60
N ALA A 24 -8.42 -3.75 14.63
CA ALA A 24 -9.81 -3.33 14.63
C ALA A 24 -10.09 -2.16 13.66
N LYS A 25 -9.16 -1.19 13.59
CA LYS A 25 -9.32 0.01 12.76
C LYS A 25 -8.91 -0.20 11.31
N ASN A 26 -8.05 -1.18 11.05
CA ASN A 26 -7.50 -1.48 9.72
C ASN A 26 -7.67 -2.98 9.42
N PRO A 27 -8.92 -3.49 9.28
CA PRO A 27 -9.15 -4.88 8.93
C PRO A 27 -8.50 -5.22 7.58
N VAL A 28 -7.96 -6.42 7.48
CA VAL A 28 -7.38 -6.97 6.26
C VAL A 28 -8.21 -8.15 5.80
N ILE A 29 -8.57 -8.15 4.51
CA ILE A 29 -9.21 -9.26 3.83
C ILE A 29 -8.15 -9.97 2.99
N SER A 30 -7.92 -11.24 3.28
CA SER A 30 -7.02 -12.14 2.54
C SER A 30 -7.58 -13.56 2.61
N PRO A 31 -7.69 -14.28 1.50
CA PRO A 31 -7.49 -13.81 0.12
C PRO A 31 -8.58 -12.85 -0.34
N LEU A 32 -8.31 -12.14 -1.45
CA LEU A 32 -9.32 -11.29 -2.11
C LEU A 32 -10.46 -12.17 -2.67
N PRO A 33 -11.71 -11.71 -2.61
CA PRO A 33 -12.83 -12.46 -3.16
C PRO A 33 -12.69 -12.64 -4.68
N PRO A 34 -13.24 -13.71 -5.26
CA PRO A 34 -13.22 -13.93 -6.72
C PRO A 34 -13.87 -12.81 -7.52
N SER A 35 -14.77 -12.03 -6.90
CA SER A 35 -15.44 -10.88 -7.50
C SER A 35 -14.62 -9.58 -7.46
N ASP A 36 -13.41 -9.61 -6.87
CA ASP A 36 -12.60 -8.39 -6.78
C ASP A 36 -12.25 -7.84 -8.17
N PRO A 37 -12.43 -6.52 -8.39
CA PRO A 37 -12.19 -5.89 -9.69
C PRO A 37 -10.77 -6.06 -10.24
N ILE A 38 -9.78 -6.33 -9.38
CA ILE A 38 -8.38 -6.51 -9.80
C ILE A 38 -8.25 -7.65 -10.82
N TRP A 39 -9.05 -8.72 -10.69
CA TRP A 39 -8.99 -9.90 -11.58
C TRP A 39 -9.37 -9.58 -13.02
N SER A 40 -10.21 -8.55 -13.21
CA SER A 40 -10.64 -8.08 -14.53
C SER A 40 -9.77 -6.92 -15.07
N ALA A 41 -8.97 -6.28 -14.20
CA ALA A 41 -8.17 -5.11 -14.55
C ALA A 41 -7.14 -5.40 -15.65
N ARG A 42 -7.03 -4.48 -16.62
CA ARG A 42 -6.08 -4.62 -17.75
C ARG A 42 -4.64 -4.67 -17.28
N VAL A 43 -4.30 -3.86 -16.28
CA VAL A 43 -2.94 -3.81 -15.70
C VAL A 43 -2.55 -5.14 -15.08
N TYR A 44 -3.48 -5.81 -14.37
CA TYR A 44 -3.25 -7.14 -13.80
C TYR A 44 -3.10 -8.20 -14.88
N LYS A 45 -4.02 -8.25 -15.87
CA LYS A 45 -3.95 -9.24 -16.96
C LYS A 45 -2.69 -9.10 -17.81
N ARG A 46 -2.19 -7.88 -18.00
CA ARG A 46 -0.93 -7.61 -18.69
C ARG A 46 0.28 -8.00 -17.84
N GLY A 47 0.25 -7.71 -16.54
CA GLY A 47 1.34 -8.05 -15.62
C GLY A 47 1.41 -9.54 -15.30
N ASN A 48 0.28 -10.25 -15.26
CA ASN A 48 0.21 -11.68 -14.97
C ASN A 48 -0.48 -12.47 -16.11
N PRO A 49 0.11 -12.50 -17.31
CA PRO A 49 -0.50 -13.15 -18.48
C PRO A 49 -0.66 -14.66 -18.30
N ASN A 50 0.21 -15.27 -17.52
CA ASN A 50 0.20 -16.72 -17.24
C ASN A 50 -0.78 -17.10 -16.13
N ARG A 51 -1.46 -16.12 -15.51
CA ARG A 51 -2.35 -16.33 -14.36
C ARG A 51 -1.67 -17.07 -13.21
N ASN A 52 -0.41 -16.72 -12.96
CA ASN A 52 0.34 -17.28 -11.85
C ASN A 52 -0.34 -16.96 -10.52
N PRO A 53 -0.24 -17.84 -9.52
CA PRO A 53 -0.79 -17.60 -8.19
C PRO A 53 -0.22 -16.30 -7.58
N ALA A 54 -1.06 -15.57 -6.84
CA ALA A 54 -0.68 -14.31 -6.22
C ALA A 54 -0.86 -14.36 -4.70
N THR A 55 0.07 -13.77 -3.96
CA THR A 55 -0.16 -13.32 -2.60
C THR A 55 -0.94 -12.02 -2.67
N GLN A 56 -2.06 -11.92 -1.96
CA GLN A 56 -3.02 -10.86 -2.18
C GLN A 56 -3.84 -10.53 -0.93
N ASP A 57 -3.99 -9.26 -0.67
CA ASP A 57 -4.80 -8.74 0.41
C ASP A 57 -5.32 -7.33 0.12
N VAL A 58 -6.25 -6.87 0.94
CA VAL A 58 -6.67 -5.48 1.01
C VAL A 58 -6.88 -5.07 2.46
N CYS A 59 -6.17 -4.02 2.87
CA CYS A 59 -6.41 -3.32 4.12
C CYS A 59 -7.46 -2.23 3.89
N ILE A 60 -8.47 -2.19 4.76
CA ILE A 60 -9.58 -1.25 4.66
C ILE A 60 -9.58 -0.38 5.90
N ARG A 61 -9.69 0.94 5.71
CA ARG A 61 -9.89 1.89 6.80
C ARG A 61 -11.11 2.75 6.54
N ARG A 62 -12.01 2.83 7.50
CA ARG A 62 -13.18 3.72 7.46
C ARG A 62 -12.99 4.87 8.43
N ILE A 63 -13.32 6.06 7.95
CA ILE A 63 -13.17 7.31 8.70
C ILE A 63 -14.46 8.12 8.52
N PRO A 64 -15.07 8.61 9.61
CA PRO A 64 -16.21 9.52 9.50
C PRO A 64 -15.89 10.74 8.64
N ILE A 65 -16.80 11.13 7.75
CA ILE A 65 -16.61 12.26 6.82
C ILE A 65 -16.29 13.55 7.55
N ASP A 66 -16.90 13.77 8.73
CA ASP A 66 -16.69 14.96 9.55
C ASP A 66 -15.25 15.11 10.09
N LYS A 67 -14.47 14.02 10.10
CA LYS A 67 -13.04 14.03 10.49
C LYS A 67 -12.11 14.32 9.32
N ILE A 68 -12.58 14.21 8.10
CA ILE A 68 -11.77 14.48 6.90
C ILE A 68 -11.68 15.99 6.67
N ARG A 69 -10.54 16.46 6.23
CA ARG A 69 -10.33 17.84 5.78
C ARG A 69 -11.29 18.16 4.64
N PRO A 70 -12.15 19.18 4.75
CA PRO A 70 -13.20 19.48 3.79
C PRO A 70 -12.70 19.66 2.35
N GLU A 71 -11.57 20.35 2.18
CA GLU A 71 -10.97 20.62 0.88
C GLU A 71 -10.66 19.35 0.07
N LEU A 72 -10.42 18.21 0.73
CA LEU A 72 -10.17 16.94 0.06
C LEU A 72 -11.43 16.31 -0.54
N LEU A 73 -12.60 16.79 -0.15
CA LEU A 73 -13.90 16.30 -0.63
C LEU A 73 -14.51 17.21 -1.70
N GLU A 74 -13.95 18.40 -1.92
CA GLU A 74 -14.48 19.38 -2.87
C GLU A 74 -14.15 19.02 -4.32
N LYS A 75 -12.92 18.54 -4.55
CA LYS A 75 -12.45 18.20 -5.89
C LYS A 75 -12.25 16.70 -6.04
N ASN A 76 -12.81 16.18 -7.11
CA ASN A 76 -12.71 14.75 -7.43
C ASN A 76 -11.25 14.34 -7.68
N GLY A 77 -10.76 13.41 -6.88
CA GLY A 77 -9.40 12.86 -6.94
C GLY A 77 -8.44 13.37 -5.86
N ASP A 78 -8.73 14.50 -5.22
CA ASP A 78 -7.82 15.06 -4.21
C ASP A 78 -7.70 14.15 -2.98
N LEU A 79 -8.80 13.53 -2.54
CA LEU A 79 -8.80 12.56 -1.46
C LEU A 79 -7.88 11.36 -1.76
N THR A 80 -8.00 10.79 -2.95
CA THR A 80 -7.19 9.64 -3.38
C THR A 80 -5.72 10.03 -3.51
N LEU A 81 -5.45 11.19 -4.09
CA LEU A 81 -4.09 11.71 -4.24
C LEU A 81 -3.43 11.93 -2.88
N GLU A 82 -4.14 12.57 -1.96
CA GLU A 82 -3.61 12.87 -0.64
C GLU A 82 -3.39 11.61 0.20
N PHE A 83 -4.28 10.60 0.06
CA PHE A 83 -4.05 9.28 0.66
C PHE A 83 -2.81 8.60 0.05
N CYS A 84 -2.64 8.64 -1.27
CA CYS A 84 -1.45 8.12 -1.95
C CYS A 84 -0.17 8.80 -1.45
N ARG A 85 -0.18 10.12 -1.31
CA ARG A 85 0.92 10.89 -0.69
C ARG A 85 1.22 10.41 0.72
N GLY A 86 0.18 10.20 1.54
CA GLY A 86 0.32 9.67 2.89
C GLY A 86 0.93 8.26 2.94
N VAL A 87 0.57 7.40 1.98
CA VAL A 87 1.14 6.05 1.85
C VAL A 87 2.64 6.13 1.59
N TRP A 88 3.09 6.91 0.62
CA TRP A 88 4.48 6.88 0.16
C TRP A 88 5.42 7.86 0.87
N SER A 89 4.92 8.93 1.47
CA SER A 89 5.74 9.87 2.26
C SER A 89 5.60 9.68 3.77
N GLY A 90 4.65 8.87 4.22
CA GLY A 90 4.35 8.68 5.63
C GLY A 90 5.35 7.78 6.36
N LEU A 91 5.29 7.81 7.70
CA LEU A 91 6.17 7.03 8.58
C LEU A 91 6.18 5.53 8.27
N GLY A 92 5.07 4.98 7.78
CA GLY A 92 4.98 3.56 7.40
C GLY A 92 5.95 3.17 6.29
N PHE A 93 6.27 4.07 5.35
CA PHE A 93 7.20 3.80 4.25
C PHE A 93 8.64 4.27 4.52
N THR A 94 8.85 5.19 5.46
CA THR A 94 10.14 5.87 5.65
C THR A 94 11.32 4.93 5.80
N LEU A 95 11.18 3.85 6.55
CA LEU A 95 12.28 2.89 6.75
C LEU A 95 12.63 2.16 5.45
N GLN A 96 11.63 1.70 4.72
CA GLN A 96 11.80 1.05 3.43
C GLN A 96 12.37 2.03 2.40
N GLN A 97 11.86 3.26 2.34
CA GLN A 97 12.33 4.31 1.44
C GLN A 97 13.83 4.58 1.63
N LYS A 98 14.29 4.77 2.88
CA LYS A 98 15.71 4.99 3.19
C LYS A 98 16.59 3.80 2.81
N TYR A 99 16.10 2.57 3.03
CA TYR A 99 16.82 1.37 2.61
C TYR A 99 16.96 1.29 1.08
N LEU A 100 15.88 1.56 0.37
CA LEU A 100 15.87 1.55 -1.10
C LEU A 100 16.75 2.68 -1.66
N GLU A 101 16.71 3.87 -1.08
CA GLU A 101 17.56 5.01 -1.44
C GLU A 101 19.04 4.66 -1.27
N TYR A 102 19.43 4.12 -0.12
CA TYR A 102 20.80 3.69 0.16
C TYR A 102 21.30 2.64 -0.84
N LYS A 103 20.45 1.69 -1.20
CA LYS A 103 20.86 0.53 -2.01
C LYS A 103 20.79 0.77 -3.52
N TRP A 104 19.82 1.58 -3.99
CA TRP A 104 19.44 1.61 -5.41
C TRP A 104 19.50 2.99 -6.05
N ARG A 105 19.70 4.06 -5.27
CA ARG A 105 19.86 5.39 -5.83
C ARG A 105 21.20 5.48 -6.57
N SER A 106 21.14 5.86 -7.84
CA SER A 106 22.30 5.96 -8.71
C SER A 106 22.06 7.04 -9.78
N PRO A 107 23.08 7.43 -10.57
CA PRO A 107 22.88 8.36 -11.69
C PRO A 107 21.80 7.90 -12.69
N GLU A 108 21.64 6.59 -12.90
CA GLU A 108 20.65 6.04 -13.81
C GLU A 108 19.20 6.11 -13.28
N THR A 109 19.02 6.49 -12.02
CA THR A 109 17.72 6.61 -11.34
C THR A 109 17.48 8.02 -10.80
N GLU A 110 18.28 9.00 -11.25
CA GLU A 110 18.21 10.39 -10.76
C GLU A 110 16.89 11.09 -11.11
N ASP A 111 16.22 10.64 -12.18
CA ASP A 111 14.93 11.11 -12.64
C ASP A 111 13.74 10.65 -11.76
N GLN A 112 13.99 9.77 -10.80
CA GLN A 112 12.97 9.21 -9.93
C GLN A 112 12.78 10.02 -8.63
N LEU A 113 11.65 9.81 -7.95
CA LEU A 113 11.41 10.40 -6.63
C LEU A 113 12.08 9.55 -5.55
N TRP A 114 12.85 10.18 -4.69
CA TRP A 114 13.63 9.49 -3.65
C TRP A 114 13.33 9.95 -2.24
N THR A 115 13.01 11.23 -2.04
CA THR A 115 12.85 11.79 -0.69
C THR A 115 11.39 11.84 -0.26
N SER A 116 11.16 11.86 1.06
CA SER A 116 9.79 12.00 1.60
C SER A 116 9.13 13.29 1.14
N GLU A 117 9.88 14.37 0.95
CA GLU A 117 9.39 15.65 0.43
C GLU A 117 8.89 15.47 -1.00
N GLN A 118 9.72 14.92 -1.90
CA GLN A 118 9.32 14.65 -3.29
C GLN A 118 8.09 13.76 -3.37
N LEU A 119 8.03 12.70 -2.56
CA LEU A 119 6.89 11.80 -2.48
C LEU A 119 5.63 12.50 -1.93
N SER A 120 5.78 13.44 -0.98
CA SER A 120 4.67 14.17 -0.38
C SER A 120 4.04 15.21 -1.31
N GLU A 121 4.76 15.70 -2.30
CA GLU A 121 4.34 16.75 -3.23
C GLU A 121 3.96 16.19 -4.60
N SER A 122 4.31 14.94 -4.88
CA SER A 122 4.08 14.31 -6.18
C SER A 122 2.61 14.32 -6.58
N SER A 123 2.36 14.53 -7.86
CA SER A 123 1.03 14.36 -8.46
C SER A 123 0.71 12.90 -8.80
N TYR A 124 1.69 12.00 -8.70
CA TYR A 124 1.55 10.57 -9.04
C TYR A 124 0.89 10.33 -10.40
N GLU A 125 1.32 11.07 -11.41
CA GLU A 125 0.86 10.84 -12.78
C GLU A 125 1.38 9.51 -13.32
N LYS A 126 0.65 8.92 -14.27
CA LYS A 126 1.07 7.68 -14.92
C LYS A 126 2.48 7.83 -15.49
N GLY A 127 3.35 6.87 -15.19
CA GLY A 127 4.77 6.87 -15.54
C GLY A 127 5.68 7.46 -14.47
N THR A 128 5.15 8.07 -13.40
CA THR A 128 5.97 8.48 -12.25
C THR A 128 6.65 7.27 -11.63
N LYS A 129 7.97 7.33 -11.50
CA LYS A 129 8.81 6.29 -10.90
C LYS A 129 9.40 6.78 -9.60
N PHE A 130 9.55 5.88 -8.63
CA PHE A 130 10.15 6.22 -7.34
C PHE A 130 10.83 5.04 -6.68
N THR A 131 11.93 5.35 -6.00
CA THR A 131 12.76 4.43 -5.21
C THR A 131 13.22 3.18 -5.96
N ASP A 132 13.31 3.25 -7.30
CA ASP A 132 13.69 2.18 -8.25
C ASP A 132 12.93 0.85 -8.06
N HIS A 133 11.75 0.90 -7.44
CA HIS A 133 10.90 -0.28 -7.20
C HIS A 133 9.44 -0.06 -7.55
N PHE A 134 9.04 1.19 -7.80
CA PHE A 134 7.63 1.55 -7.99
C PHE A 134 7.42 2.42 -9.21
N GLU A 135 6.34 2.16 -9.94
CA GLU A 135 5.91 2.95 -11.09
C GLU A 135 4.38 3.08 -11.09
N ILE A 136 3.88 4.30 -11.27
CA ILE A 136 2.45 4.54 -11.45
C ILE A 136 2.03 4.05 -12.84
N VAL A 137 1.21 3.01 -12.90
CA VAL A 137 0.75 2.40 -14.15
C VAL A 137 -0.67 2.83 -14.55
N GLU A 138 -1.46 3.25 -13.57
CA GLU A 138 -2.82 3.76 -13.79
C GLU A 138 -3.19 4.78 -12.72
N LYS A 139 -3.90 5.85 -13.13
CA LYS A 139 -4.46 6.87 -12.23
C LYS A 139 -5.86 7.24 -12.69
N THR A 140 -6.79 7.22 -11.75
CA THR A 140 -8.16 7.73 -11.87
C THR A 140 -8.47 8.60 -10.66
N PRO A 141 -9.57 9.35 -10.63
CA PRO A 141 -9.93 10.13 -9.43
C PRO A 141 -10.12 9.28 -8.16
N SER A 142 -10.56 8.03 -8.28
CA SER A 142 -10.82 7.15 -7.12
C SER A 142 -9.76 6.08 -6.89
N GLN A 143 -8.73 5.99 -7.76
CA GLN A 143 -7.75 4.92 -7.69
C GLN A 143 -6.40 5.30 -8.32
N ILE A 144 -5.31 4.94 -7.65
CA ILE A 144 -3.95 4.98 -8.18
C ILE A 144 -3.37 3.58 -8.09
N THR A 145 -2.91 3.04 -9.22
CA THR A 145 -2.31 1.70 -9.30
C THR A 145 -0.82 1.81 -9.55
N VAL A 146 -0.05 1.14 -8.73
CA VAL A 146 1.42 1.15 -8.73
C VAL A 146 1.92 -0.25 -9.04
N ARG A 147 2.78 -0.42 -10.04
CA ARG A 147 3.54 -1.65 -10.27
C ARG A 147 4.76 -1.66 -9.36
N CYS A 148 5.06 -2.80 -8.76
CA CYS A 148 6.14 -2.98 -7.78
C CYS A 148 6.87 -4.32 -8.00
N GLY A 149 7.87 -4.60 -7.15
CA GLY A 149 8.55 -5.89 -7.05
C GLY A 149 9.92 -5.95 -7.71
N ASP A 150 10.19 -5.13 -8.70
CA ASP A 150 11.49 -4.99 -9.37
C ASP A 150 11.62 -3.57 -9.95
N SER A 151 12.83 -3.22 -10.39
CA SER A 151 13.11 -1.92 -10.98
C SER A 151 12.15 -1.57 -12.12
N PRO A 152 11.59 -0.34 -12.15
CA PRO A 152 10.79 0.16 -13.27
C PRO A 152 11.53 0.21 -14.61
N ARG A 153 12.86 0.09 -14.61
CA ARG A 153 13.67 -0.04 -15.82
C ARG A 153 13.44 -1.38 -16.52
N ASN A 154 13.09 -2.42 -15.77
CA ASN A 154 12.64 -3.67 -16.32
C ASN A 154 11.15 -3.57 -16.71
N GLN A 155 10.87 -3.31 -17.98
CA GLN A 155 9.51 -3.18 -18.52
C GLN A 155 8.89 -4.54 -18.92
N GLY A 156 9.71 -5.59 -18.99
CA GLY A 156 9.29 -6.96 -19.30
C GLY A 156 8.66 -7.70 -18.12
N PRO A 157 8.51 -9.03 -18.26
CA PRO A 157 8.21 -9.93 -17.15
C PRO A 157 9.30 -9.87 -16.08
N ARG A 158 8.92 -10.11 -14.82
CA ARG A 158 9.81 -9.99 -13.64
C ARG A 158 9.67 -11.22 -12.76
N ALA A 159 10.79 -11.65 -12.19
CA ALA A 159 10.80 -12.73 -11.20
C ALA A 159 10.02 -12.34 -9.93
N SER A 160 10.03 -11.04 -9.56
CA SER A 160 9.18 -10.45 -8.54
C SER A 160 8.38 -9.31 -9.17
N ASP A 161 7.08 -9.45 -9.21
CA ASP A 161 6.16 -8.47 -9.81
C ASP A 161 4.91 -8.30 -8.93
N GLY A 162 4.24 -7.20 -9.08
CA GLY A 162 3.02 -6.96 -8.30
C GLY A 162 2.39 -5.63 -8.57
N LEU A 163 1.21 -5.48 -7.98
CA LEU A 163 0.43 -4.25 -7.99
C LEU A 163 0.06 -3.85 -6.58
N PHE A 164 0.27 -2.57 -6.25
CA PHE A 164 -0.43 -1.89 -5.18
C PHE A 164 -1.56 -1.06 -5.77
N VAL A 165 -2.75 -1.16 -5.18
CA VAL A 165 -3.90 -0.34 -5.57
C VAL A 165 -4.33 0.48 -4.37
N ILE A 166 -4.17 1.79 -4.48
CA ILE A 166 -4.57 2.78 -3.49
C ILE A 166 -5.89 3.37 -3.99
N SER A 167 -6.96 3.19 -3.25
CA SER A 167 -8.28 3.69 -3.66
C SER A 167 -9.06 4.29 -2.51
N THR A 168 -9.96 5.21 -2.83
CA THR A 168 -10.85 5.85 -1.88
C THR A 168 -12.28 5.89 -2.42
N SER A 169 -13.23 5.84 -1.51
CA SER A 169 -14.65 6.08 -1.82
C SER A 169 -15.32 6.84 -0.68
N VAL A 170 -16.30 7.65 -1.04
CA VAL A 170 -17.12 8.41 -0.09
C VAL A 170 -18.50 7.76 -0.03
N ASP A 171 -18.85 7.24 1.13
CA ASP A 171 -20.18 6.68 1.40
C ASP A 171 -21.02 7.71 2.15
N GLN A 172 -21.78 8.50 1.41
CA GLN A 172 -22.66 9.53 1.97
C GLN A 172 -23.79 8.94 2.82
N ALA A 173 -24.24 7.73 2.49
CA ALA A 173 -25.36 7.10 3.20
C ALA A 173 -24.94 6.70 4.64
N HIS A 174 -23.70 6.28 4.83
CA HIS A 174 -23.16 5.93 6.14
C HIS A 174 -22.33 7.06 6.77
N GLY A 175 -22.10 8.17 6.05
CA GLY A 175 -21.30 9.30 6.54
C GLY A 175 -19.82 8.95 6.71
N GLU A 176 -19.27 8.07 5.87
CA GLU A 176 -17.91 7.55 5.98
C GLU A 176 -17.12 7.67 4.68
N VAL A 177 -15.81 7.82 4.83
CA VAL A 177 -14.83 7.65 3.77
C VAL A 177 -14.16 6.29 3.96
N GLU A 178 -14.12 5.49 2.92
CA GLU A 178 -13.40 4.23 2.91
C GLU A 178 -12.09 4.36 2.12
N LEU A 179 -10.99 4.04 2.77
CA LEU A 179 -9.63 3.99 2.21
C LEU A 179 -9.24 2.53 2.05
N ARG A 180 -8.71 2.17 0.89
CA ARG A 180 -8.25 0.81 0.59
C ARG A 180 -6.79 0.83 0.13
N LEU A 181 -5.97 0.02 0.76
CA LEU A 181 -4.62 -0.29 0.32
C LEU A 181 -4.58 -1.78 0.00
N LYS A 182 -4.58 -2.11 -1.28
CA LYS A 182 -4.60 -3.48 -1.79
C LYS A 182 -3.23 -3.83 -2.34
N SER A 183 -2.78 -5.06 -2.08
CA SER A 183 -1.61 -5.68 -2.69
C SER A 183 -1.98 -6.93 -3.48
N CYS A 184 -1.27 -7.16 -4.57
CA CYS A 184 -1.37 -8.38 -5.37
C CYS A 184 0.01 -8.67 -5.97
N LEU A 185 0.75 -9.61 -5.36
CA LEU A 185 2.14 -9.91 -5.68
C LEU A 185 2.22 -11.28 -6.35
N PHE A 186 2.93 -11.37 -7.46
CA PHE A 186 3.02 -12.56 -8.29
C PHE A 186 4.37 -12.64 -9.02
N HIS A 187 4.68 -13.80 -9.62
CA HIS A 187 5.74 -13.92 -10.60
C HIS A 187 5.14 -13.67 -11.98
N SER A 188 5.74 -12.78 -12.78
CA SER A 188 5.28 -12.58 -14.17
C SER A 188 6.12 -13.31 -15.22
N GLU A 189 7.34 -13.74 -14.86
CA GLU A 189 8.17 -14.58 -15.71
C GLU A 189 7.66 -16.01 -15.73
N GLY A 190 7.45 -16.56 -16.95
CA GLY A 190 7.07 -17.96 -17.13
C GLY A 190 5.77 -18.37 -16.44
N LYS A 191 5.52 -19.66 -16.40
CA LYS A 191 4.38 -20.26 -15.69
C LYS A 191 4.86 -20.93 -14.41
N HIS A 192 4.33 -20.48 -13.28
CA HIS A 192 4.63 -21.06 -11.98
C HIS A 192 3.57 -22.08 -11.57
N PRO A 193 3.98 -23.33 -11.29
CA PRO A 193 3.05 -24.36 -10.83
C PRO A 193 2.61 -24.09 -9.39
N GLY A 194 1.43 -24.61 -9.05
CA GLY A 194 0.91 -24.53 -7.69
C GLY A 194 -0.20 -23.50 -7.52
N THR A 195 -0.63 -23.32 -6.27
CA THR A 195 -1.78 -22.46 -5.90
C THR A 195 -1.38 -21.34 -4.94
N LYS A 196 -0.13 -21.32 -4.45
CA LYS A 196 0.37 -20.32 -3.50
C LYS A 196 1.10 -19.20 -4.22
N GLY A 197 0.90 -17.98 -3.78
CA GLY A 197 1.64 -16.80 -4.22
C GLY A 197 3.12 -16.83 -3.78
N PRO A 198 3.89 -15.80 -4.16
CA PRO A 198 5.35 -15.78 -3.96
C PRO A 198 5.79 -15.65 -2.51
N MET A 199 4.93 -15.20 -1.59
CA MET A 199 5.29 -15.04 -0.20
C MET A 199 5.02 -16.32 0.61
N PRO A 200 5.96 -16.77 1.47
CA PRO A 200 5.66 -17.78 2.49
C PRO A 200 4.71 -17.21 3.56
N GLY A 201 3.89 -18.07 4.19
CA GLY A 201 2.80 -17.63 5.06
C GLY A 201 3.20 -16.70 6.22
N TRP A 202 4.37 -16.91 6.85
CA TRP A 202 4.87 -16.02 7.90
C TRP A 202 5.18 -14.60 7.36
N MET A 203 5.61 -14.49 6.10
CA MET A 203 5.88 -13.21 5.45
C MET A 203 4.58 -12.52 5.02
N GLU A 204 3.55 -13.30 4.62
CA GLU A 204 2.21 -12.76 4.35
C GLU A 204 1.61 -12.11 5.60
N GLU A 205 1.74 -12.77 6.77
CA GLU A 205 1.27 -12.22 8.04
C GLU A 205 2.02 -10.93 8.40
N LEU A 206 3.34 -10.93 8.27
CA LEU A 206 4.16 -9.74 8.51
C LEU A 206 3.80 -8.60 7.55
N HIS A 207 3.57 -8.91 6.28
CA HIS A 207 3.10 -7.96 5.26
C HIS A 207 1.75 -7.35 5.64
N GLN A 208 0.80 -8.14 6.11
CA GLN A 208 -0.50 -7.65 6.55
C GLN A 208 -0.40 -6.71 7.77
N TRP A 209 0.49 -6.99 8.73
CA TRP A 209 0.76 -6.08 9.84
C TRP A 209 1.40 -4.79 9.36
N TYR A 210 2.34 -4.87 8.44
CA TYR A 210 2.96 -3.72 7.82
C TYR A 210 1.94 -2.85 7.07
N THR A 211 1.04 -3.47 6.31
CA THR A 211 -0.04 -2.78 5.59
C THR A 211 -1.01 -2.06 6.54
N ARG A 212 -1.31 -2.61 7.72
CA ARG A 212 -2.12 -1.93 8.77
C ARG A 212 -1.43 -0.67 9.28
N ILE A 213 -0.14 -0.76 9.59
CA ILE A 213 0.66 0.40 10.04
C ILE A 213 0.70 1.46 8.94
N TRP A 214 0.89 1.04 7.73
CA TRP A 214 0.97 1.90 6.56
C TRP A 214 -0.35 2.66 6.33
N SER A 215 -1.47 1.95 6.34
CA SER A 215 -2.82 2.54 6.24
C SER A 215 -3.12 3.51 7.38
N GLU A 216 -2.80 3.13 8.63
CA GLU A 216 -2.99 3.98 9.81
C GLU A 216 -2.20 5.29 9.72
N THR A 217 -0.91 5.20 9.38
CA THR A 217 -0.04 6.38 9.30
C THR A 217 -0.40 7.29 8.12
N ALA A 218 -0.74 6.70 6.97
CA ALA A 218 -1.15 7.43 5.78
C ALA A 218 -2.46 8.20 5.97
N SER A 219 -3.42 7.58 6.66
CA SER A 219 -4.74 8.20 6.89
C SER A 219 -4.68 9.47 7.73
N ARG A 220 -3.67 9.64 8.59
CA ARG A 220 -3.49 10.85 9.41
C ARG A 220 -3.36 12.13 8.59
N ARG A 221 -2.83 12.02 7.39
CA ARG A 221 -2.67 13.14 6.46
C ARG A 221 -4.02 13.68 5.95
N LEU A 222 -5.08 12.90 6.06
CA LEU A 222 -6.43 13.27 5.61
C LEU A 222 -7.26 13.97 6.70
N LEU A 223 -6.82 13.90 7.96
CA LEU A 223 -7.59 14.37 9.11
C LEU A 223 -7.43 15.87 9.35
N LYS A 224 -8.50 16.45 9.95
CA LYS A 224 -8.49 17.84 10.45
C LYS A 224 -7.47 18.02 11.54
#